data_43ee1fb58a28d62684f04c7a29b27b1e
#
_entry.id   43ee1fb58a28d62684f04c7a29b27b1e
#
_cell.length_a   1.000
_cell.length_b   1.000
_cell.length_c   1.000
_cell.angle_alpha   90.00
_cell.angle_beta   90.00
_cell.angle_gamma   90.00
#
_symmetry.space_group_name_H-M   'P 1'
#
loop_
_entity.id
_entity.type
_entity.pdbx_description
1 polymer ?
#
loop_
_entity_poly.entity_id
_entity_poly.type
_entity_poly.pdbx_seq_one_letter_code
_entity_poly.pdbx_strand_id
1 'polypeptide(L)'
;MSNEVQGVESMNHPKLSKPEAIVFDMDGTLFQTESLLIPAYHKMFDILREEGLYPGPTPPEELILSSLGMLLADIWKKVMPEVDEAVHRRADELLLQLEIEGLEAGGTLLYPEVVKTLTALKERGVRLFVASNGLEEYIHSIVVVHELKELFEGLYSAGGQGTASKTELLRILLDNHGISNAWMVGDRSSDVEAGKGNGQTVIGCAYAGFGRQDELKGSDAIISSFDELIELYDNATVSK
;
A
#
# COMPACT_ATOMS: atom_id res chain seq x y z
N MET A 1 -0.41 27.14 45.08
CA MET A 1 0.47 26.57 44.07
C MET A 1 -0.44 25.88 43.06
N SER A 2 -0.73 26.56 41.99
CA SER A 2 -1.69 26.12 40.95
C SER A 2 -0.93 25.30 39.95
N ASN A 3 -1.29 24.01 39.77
CA ASN A 3 -0.81 23.17 38.71
C ASN A 3 -1.57 23.57 37.43
N GLU A 4 -0.91 24.25 36.54
CA GLU A 4 -1.34 24.39 35.14
C GLU A 4 -1.14 23.06 34.45
N VAL A 5 -2.24 22.41 34.09
CA VAL A 5 -2.27 21.30 33.14
C VAL A 5 -1.96 21.90 31.76
N GLN A 6 -0.79 21.65 31.26
CA GLN A 6 -0.44 21.99 29.88
C GLN A 6 -1.40 21.24 28.94
N GLY A 7 -2.24 22.02 28.24
CA GLY A 7 -3.15 21.49 27.22
C GLY A 7 -2.35 20.84 26.12
N VAL A 8 -2.75 19.64 25.75
CA VAL A 8 -2.33 18.96 24.52
C VAL A 8 -2.75 19.86 23.36
N GLU A 9 -1.81 20.46 22.65
CA GLU A 9 -2.09 21.17 21.39
C GLU A 9 -2.76 20.18 20.44
N SER A 10 -4.05 20.37 20.19
CA SER A 10 -4.75 19.63 19.15
C SER A 10 -4.08 19.96 17.83
N MET A 11 -3.49 18.97 17.17
CA MET A 11 -2.97 19.12 15.83
C MET A 11 -4.13 19.63 14.95
N ASN A 12 -3.91 20.78 14.32
CA ASN A 12 -4.92 21.47 13.52
C ASN A 12 -5.05 20.76 12.17
N HIS A 13 -5.72 19.60 12.16
CA HIS A 13 -5.95 18.84 10.94
C HIS A 13 -6.82 19.62 9.97
N PRO A 14 -6.53 19.57 8.65
CA PRO A 14 -7.34 20.22 7.65
C PRO A 14 -8.79 19.69 7.72
N LYS A 15 -9.78 20.56 7.48
CA LYS A 15 -11.18 20.13 7.40
C LYS A 15 -11.39 19.31 6.13
N LEU A 16 -11.40 18.00 6.29
CA LEU A 16 -11.64 17.06 5.20
C LEU A 16 -13.13 16.79 5.02
N SER A 17 -13.54 16.44 3.79
CA SER A 17 -14.87 15.92 3.52
C SER A 17 -14.97 14.49 4.06
N LYS A 18 -16.07 14.16 4.76
CA LYS A 18 -16.31 12.83 5.31
C LYS A 18 -16.53 11.83 4.18
N PRO A 19 -15.69 10.78 4.07
CA PRO A 19 -15.78 9.86 2.96
C PRO A 19 -16.91 8.84 3.15
N GLU A 20 -17.50 8.38 2.05
CA GLU A 20 -18.36 7.18 2.00
C GLU A 20 -17.55 5.89 1.90
N ALA A 21 -16.32 5.98 1.38
CA ALA A 21 -15.40 4.87 1.29
C ALA A 21 -13.96 5.31 1.56
N ILE A 22 -13.13 4.38 2.06
CA ILE A 22 -11.68 4.57 2.15
C ILE A 22 -11.01 3.46 1.35
N VAL A 23 -10.10 3.84 0.47
CA VAL A 23 -9.32 2.95 -0.38
C VAL A 23 -7.87 2.98 0.09
N PHE A 24 -7.34 1.83 0.43
CA PHE A 24 -5.99 1.69 0.97
C PHE A 24 -5.05 1.08 -0.07
N ASP A 25 -3.82 1.58 -0.14
CA ASP A 25 -2.72 0.80 -0.65
C ASP A 25 -2.38 -0.35 0.30
N MET A 26 -1.61 -1.33 -0.17
CA MET A 26 -1.19 -2.48 0.64
C MET A 26 0.21 -2.29 1.20
N ASP A 27 1.21 -2.23 0.33
CA ASP A 27 2.62 -2.23 0.65
C ASP A 27 3.08 -0.89 1.23
N GLY A 28 3.66 -0.87 2.43
CA GLY A 28 4.03 0.38 3.09
C GLY A 28 2.87 1.14 3.73
N THR A 29 1.64 0.65 3.56
CA THR A 29 0.43 1.28 4.09
C THR A 29 -0.26 0.39 5.13
N LEU A 30 -0.67 -0.81 4.76
CA LEU A 30 -1.26 -1.81 5.67
C LEU A 30 -0.22 -2.85 6.11
N PHE A 31 0.68 -3.23 5.22
CA PHE A 31 1.59 -4.35 5.35
C PHE A 31 3.05 -3.89 5.38
N GLN A 32 3.84 -4.42 6.34
CA GLN A 32 5.27 -4.19 6.45
C GLN A 32 6.01 -5.08 5.44
N THR A 33 5.97 -4.69 4.19
CA THR A 33 6.44 -5.46 3.03
C THR A 33 7.89 -5.90 3.12
N GLU A 34 8.75 -5.08 3.70
CA GLU A 34 10.18 -5.36 3.84
C GLU A 34 10.45 -6.65 4.62
N SER A 35 9.59 -7.02 5.56
CA SER A 35 9.74 -8.23 6.37
C SER A 35 9.61 -9.53 5.53
N LEU A 36 8.86 -9.46 4.44
CA LEU A 36 8.63 -10.56 3.50
C LEU A 36 9.52 -10.45 2.26
N LEU A 37 9.55 -9.26 1.66
CA LEU A 37 10.20 -9.01 0.38
C LEU A 37 11.71 -9.29 0.42
N ILE A 38 12.43 -8.84 1.45
CA ILE A 38 13.89 -8.94 1.48
C ILE A 38 14.37 -10.39 1.48
N PRO A 39 13.86 -11.30 2.34
CA PRO A 39 14.23 -12.72 2.26
C PRO A 39 13.87 -13.37 0.92
N ALA A 40 12.69 -13.07 0.37
CA ALA A 40 12.23 -13.59 -0.92
C ALA A 40 13.13 -13.11 -2.07
N TYR A 41 13.50 -11.82 -2.06
CA TYR A 41 14.38 -11.21 -3.04
C TYR A 41 15.74 -11.88 -3.12
N HIS A 42 16.41 -12.09 -1.99
CA HIS A 42 17.70 -12.79 -1.95
C HIS A 42 17.58 -14.23 -2.45
N LYS A 43 16.58 -14.97 -1.98
CA LYS A 43 16.35 -16.36 -2.40
C LYS A 43 16.03 -16.46 -3.89
N MET A 44 15.26 -15.53 -4.44
CA MET A 44 14.97 -15.45 -5.87
C MET A 44 16.26 -15.30 -6.70
N PHE A 45 17.17 -14.40 -6.30
CA PHE A 45 18.46 -14.25 -7.00
C PHE A 45 19.37 -15.46 -6.86
N ASP A 46 19.32 -16.20 -5.74
CA ASP A 46 20.03 -17.47 -5.60
C ASP A 46 19.52 -18.48 -6.63
N ILE A 47 18.21 -18.63 -6.76
CA ILE A 47 17.59 -19.54 -7.74
C ILE A 47 17.91 -19.10 -9.19
N LEU A 48 17.82 -17.80 -9.52
CA LEU A 48 18.16 -17.31 -10.86
C LEU A 48 19.64 -17.60 -11.22
N ARG A 49 20.56 -17.58 -10.24
CA ARG A 49 21.95 -17.98 -10.44
C ARG A 49 22.09 -19.48 -10.66
N GLU A 50 21.38 -20.31 -9.91
CA GLU A 50 21.35 -21.77 -10.07
C GLU A 50 20.78 -22.17 -11.43
N GLU A 51 19.77 -21.45 -11.91
CA GLU A 51 19.18 -21.64 -13.25
C GLU A 51 20.06 -21.08 -14.40
N GLY A 52 21.14 -20.38 -14.07
CA GLY A 52 22.05 -19.75 -15.06
C GLY A 52 21.46 -18.52 -15.76
N LEU A 53 20.38 -17.96 -15.24
CA LEU A 53 19.68 -16.82 -15.84
C LEU A 53 20.23 -15.46 -15.39
N TYR A 54 20.87 -15.40 -14.21
CA TYR A 54 21.46 -14.18 -13.67
C TYR A 54 22.81 -14.47 -13.00
N PRO A 55 23.95 -14.26 -13.67
CA PRO A 55 25.28 -14.62 -13.13
C PRO A 55 25.86 -13.58 -12.17
N GLY A 56 25.23 -12.40 -12.05
CA GLY A 56 25.70 -11.28 -11.24
C GLY A 56 25.42 -11.42 -9.74
N PRO A 57 25.98 -10.53 -8.92
CA PRO A 57 25.61 -10.44 -7.51
C PRO A 57 24.16 -9.94 -7.38
N THR A 58 23.50 -10.28 -6.28
CA THR A 58 22.18 -9.72 -5.96
C THR A 58 22.26 -8.18 -5.93
N PRO A 59 21.43 -7.46 -6.69
CA PRO A 59 21.44 -6.00 -6.65
C PRO A 59 21.10 -5.47 -5.25
N PRO A 60 21.53 -4.25 -4.89
CA PRO A 60 21.25 -3.65 -3.57
C PRO A 60 19.76 -3.64 -3.22
N GLU A 61 19.42 -3.95 -1.98
CA GLU A 61 18.05 -3.99 -1.47
C GLU A 61 17.32 -2.65 -1.64
N GLU A 62 18.06 -1.54 -1.57
CA GLU A 62 17.51 -0.20 -1.78
C GLU A 62 16.86 -0.01 -3.15
N LEU A 63 17.32 -0.76 -4.17
CA LEU A 63 16.72 -0.70 -5.50
C LEU A 63 15.31 -1.29 -5.51
N ILE A 64 15.12 -2.47 -4.90
CA ILE A 64 13.80 -3.10 -4.84
C ILE A 64 12.89 -2.34 -3.86
N LEU A 65 13.37 -1.95 -2.69
CA LEU A 65 12.58 -1.19 -1.72
C LEU A 65 12.12 0.17 -2.26
N SER A 66 13.02 0.90 -2.95
CA SER A 66 12.66 2.18 -3.59
C SER A 66 11.77 2.02 -4.84
N SER A 67 11.46 0.80 -5.23
CA SER A 67 10.60 0.48 -6.37
C SER A 67 9.21 0.02 -5.93
N LEU A 68 8.98 -0.22 -4.65
CA LEU A 68 7.66 -0.54 -4.13
C LEU A 68 6.65 0.55 -4.54
N GLY A 69 5.45 0.12 -4.92
CA GLY A 69 4.43 1.01 -5.48
C GLY A 69 4.54 1.26 -6.99
N MET A 70 5.61 0.79 -7.67
CA MET A 70 5.70 0.77 -9.13
C MET A 70 4.97 -0.46 -9.70
N LEU A 71 4.72 -0.45 -11.02
CA LEU A 71 4.30 -1.66 -11.73
C LEU A 71 5.48 -2.64 -11.85
N LEU A 72 5.23 -3.95 -11.71
CA LEU A 72 6.27 -4.99 -11.72
C LEU A 72 7.22 -4.90 -12.92
N ALA A 73 6.68 -4.66 -14.12
CA ALA A 73 7.49 -4.53 -15.34
C ALA A 73 8.52 -3.39 -15.28
N ASP A 74 8.25 -2.35 -14.51
CA ASP A 74 9.17 -1.21 -14.35
C ASP A 74 10.15 -1.43 -13.21
N ILE A 75 9.78 -2.24 -12.21
CA ILE A 75 10.67 -2.67 -11.12
C ILE A 75 11.88 -3.42 -11.71
N TRP A 76 11.67 -4.43 -12.54
CA TRP A 76 12.76 -5.23 -13.08
C TRP A 76 13.66 -4.46 -14.05
N LYS A 77 13.12 -3.54 -14.83
CA LYS A 77 13.92 -2.62 -15.66
C LYS A 77 14.89 -1.77 -14.82
N LYS A 78 14.51 -1.45 -13.59
CA LYS A 78 15.34 -0.69 -12.66
C LYS A 78 16.33 -1.58 -11.91
N VAL A 79 15.89 -2.77 -11.47
CA VAL A 79 16.68 -3.69 -10.64
C VAL A 79 17.66 -4.52 -11.48
N MET A 80 17.22 -4.96 -12.67
CA MET A 80 17.97 -5.82 -13.60
C MET A 80 17.90 -5.29 -15.05
N PRO A 81 18.45 -4.09 -15.33
CA PRO A 81 18.30 -3.47 -16.65
C PRO A 81 19.01 -4.22 -17.79
N GLU A 82 20.00 -5.06 -17.48
CA GLU A 82 20.86 -5.74 -18.44
C GLU A 82 20.34 -7.13 -18.91
N VAL A 83 19.20 -7.59 -18.34
CA VAL A 83 18.63 -8.89 -18.71
C VAL A 83 17.38 -8.73 -19.56
N ASP A 84 16.99 -9.81 -20.26
CA ASP A 84 15.84 -9.80 -21.13
C ASP A 84 14.50 -9.99 -20.36
N GLU A 85 13.39 -9.76 -21.06
CA GLU A 85 12.06 -9.90 -20.47
C GLU A 85 11.72 -11.33 -20.01
N ALA A 86 12.39 -12.35 -20.55
CA ALA A 86 12.15 -13.74 -20.11
C ALA A 86 12.69 -13.94 -18.68
N VAL A 87 13.85 -13.34 -18.37
CA VAL A 87 14.41 -13.36 -17.02
C VAL A 87 13.55 -12.53 -16.06
N HIS A 88 13.03 -11.37 -16.49
CA HIS A 88 12.09 -10.57 -15.69
C HIS A 88 10.83 -11.37 -15.34
N ARG A 89 10.22 -12.05 -16.30
CA ARG A 89 9.05 -12.93 -16.04
C ARG A 89 9.37 -14.06 -15.05
N ARG A 90 10.55 -14.67 -15.20
CA ARG A 90 10.99 -15.71 -14.26
C ARG A 90 11.19 -15.18 -12.86
N ALA A 91 11.71 -13.96 -12.73
CA ALA A 91 11.86 -13.27 -11.46
C ALA A 91 10.49 -12.98 -10.82
N ASP A 92 9.48 -12.53 -11.60
CA ASP A 92 8.11 -12.33 -11.11
C ASP A 92 7.50 -13.62 -10.56
N GLU A 93 7.62 -14.72 -11.32
CA GLU A 93 7.11 -16.04 -10.90
C GLU A 93 7.75 -16.50 -9.60
N LEU A 94 9.09 -16.40 -9.52
CA LEU A 94 9.84 -16.82 -8.34
C LEU A 94 9.54 -15.95 -7.12
N LEU A 95 9.50 -14.62 -7.32
CA LEU A 95 9.25 -13.70 -6.23
C LEU A 95 7.86 -13.94 -5.64
N LEU A 96 6.83 -14.03 -6.48
CA LEU A 96 5.46 -14.33 -6.05
C LEU A 96 5.38 -15.65 -5.28
N GLN A 97 6.00 -16.72 -5.83
CA GLN A 97 6.02 -18.02 -5.15
C GLN A 97 6.67 -17.92 -3.75
N LEU A 98 7.82 -17.26 -3.66
CA LEU A 98 8.59 -17.12 -2.43
C LEU A 98 7.89 -16.22 -1.40
N GLU A 99 7.17 -15.20 -1.86
CA GLU A 99 6.35 -14.35 -1.00
C GLU A 99 5.15 -15.11 -0.44
N ILE A 100 4.47 -15.92 -1.25
CA ILE A 100 3.37 -16.78 -0.77
C ILE A 100 3.90 -17.81 0.25
N GLU A 101 5.00 -18.50 -0.06
CA GLU A 101 5.67 -19.41 0.90
C GLU A 101 6.05 -18.71 2.20
N GLY A 102 6.57 -17.49 2.11
CA GLY A 102 6.95 -16.68 3.27
C GLY A 102 5.76 -16.25 4.13
N LEU A 103 4.64 -15.86 3.49
CA LEU A 103 3.38 -15.56 4.17
C LEU A 103 2.84 -16.79 4.92
N GLU A 104 2.81 -17.96 4.28
CA GLU A 104 2.35 -19.21 4.89
C GLU A 104 3.25 -19.68 6.03
N ALA A 105 4.55 -19.43 5.95
CA ALA A 105 5.50 -19.73 7.02
C ALA A 105 5.30 -18.86 8.27
N GLY A 106 4.59 -17.73 8.15
CA GLY A 106 4.33 -16.78 9.23
C GLY A 106 5.49 -15.84 9.53
N GLY A 107 5.28 -14.93 10.48
CA GLY A 107 6.29 -13.92 10.85
C GLY A 107 6.20 -12.61 10.06
N THR A 108 5.29 -12.50 9.10
CA THR A 108 4.98 -11.25 8.41
C THR A 108 4.11 -10.34 9.28
N LEU A 109 4.23 -9.04 9.08
CA LEU A 109 3.63 -8.06 9.98
C LEU A 109 2.77 -7.04 9.22
N LEU A 110 1.60 -6.73 9.79
CA LEU A 110 0.89 -5.50 9.49
C LEU A 110 1.53 -4.32 10.25
N TYR A 111 1.32 -3.11 9.78
CA TYR A 111 1.66 -1.93 10.59
C TYR A 111 0.82 -1.93 11.88
N PRO A 112 1.34 -1.33 12.97
CA PRO A 112 0.62 -1.24 14.23
C PRO A 112 -0.78 -0.62 14.05
N GLU A 113 -1.74 -1.09 14.85
CA GLU A 113 -3.13 -0.60 14.90
C GLU A 113 -3.98 -0.82 13.63
N VAL A 114 -3.45 -1.42 12.54
CA VAL A 114 -4.19 -1.62 11.28
C VAL A 114 -5.52 -2.35 11.50
N VAL A 115 -5.51 -3.53 12.09
CA VAL A 115 -6.74 -4.33 12.29
C VAL A 115 -7.77 -3.57 13.13
N LYS A 116 -7.33 -2.94 14.22
CA LYS A 116 -8.20 -2.19 15.12
C LYS A 116 -8.82 -0.98 14.45
N THR A 117 -8.02 -0.23 13.68
CA THR A 117 -8.47 0.96 12.97
C THR A 117 -9.43 0.61 11.83
N LEU A 118 -9.12 -0.41 11.02
CA LEU A 118 -10.03 -0.89 9.96
C LEU A 118 -11.38 -1.35 10.55
N THR A 119 -11.33 -2.11 11.65
CA THR A 119 -12.54 -2.55 12.36
C THR A 119 -13.37 -1.35 12.84
N ALA A 120 -12.75 -0.38 13.49
CA ALA A 120 -13.42 0.81 13.98
C ALA A 120 -14.01 1.69 12.86
N LEU A 121 -13.36 1.78 11.69
CA LEU A 121 -13.91 2.47 10.51
C LEU A 121 -15.10 1.72 9.93
N LYS A 122 -15.02 0.40 9.83
CA LYS A 122 -16.13 -0.43 9.36
C LYS A 122 -17.36 -0.32 10.28
N GLU A 123 -17.16 -0.32 11.60
CA GLU A 123 -18.23 -0.11 12.58
C GLU A 123 -18.91 1.26 12.47
N ARG A 124 -18.19 2.27 11.95
CA ARG A 124 -18.73 3.60 11.61
C ARG A 124 -19.49 3.62 10.28
N GLY A 125 -19.60 2.47 9.59
CA GLY A 125 -20.29 2.33 8.33
C GLY A 125 -19.47 2.74 7.10
N VAL A 126 -18.15 2.90 7.23
CA VAL A 126 -17.27 3.21 6.11
C VAL A 126 -17.04 1.96 5.27
N ARG A 127 -17.18 2.09 3.95
CA ARG A 127 -16.85 1.03 3.00
C ARG A 127 -15.34 1.01 2.80
N LEU A 128 -14.71 -0.16 2.98
CA LEU A 128 -13.25 -0.29 2.92
C LEU A 128 -12.82 -1.11 1.71
N PHE A 129 -11.82 -0.64 1.01
CA PHE A 129 -11.27 -1.26 -0.20
C PHE A 129 -9.74 -1.24 -0.18
N VAL A 130 -9.16 -2.14 -0.97
CA VAL A 130 -7.73 -2.12 -1.31
C VAL A 130 -7.57 -1.81 -2.79
N ALA A 131 -6.60 -0.96 -3.13
CA ALA A 131 -6.12 -0.72 -4.50
C ALA A 131 -4.60 -0.73 -4.51
N SER A 132 -3.99 -1.78 -5.04
CA SER A 132 -2.55 -1.99 -5.05
C SER A 132 -2.02 -2.27 -6.45
N ASN A 133 -0.78 -1.88 -6.71
CA ASN A 133 -0.04 -2.23 -7.93
C ASN A 133 0.53 -3.66 -7.90
N GLY A 134 0.46 -4.35 -6.76
CA GLY A 134 0.86 -5.74 -6.61
C GLY A 134 0.00 -6.73 -7.41
N LEU A 135 0.45 -7.98 -7.47
CA LEU A 135 -0.31 -9.06 -8.10
C LEU A 135 -1.54 -9.43 -7.27
N GLU A 136 -2.60 -9.85 -7.94
CA GLU A 136 -3.87 -10.21 -7.29
C GLU A 136 -3.69 -11.32 -6.24
N GLU A 137 -2.96 -12.38 -6.60
CA GLU A 137 -2.69 -13.52 -5.73
C GLU A 137 -1.91 -13.12 -4.46
N TYR A 138 -0.93 -12.23 -4.61
CA TYR A 138 -0.16 -11.67 -3.50
C TYR A 138 -1.05 -10.91 -2.50
N ILE A 139 -1.88 -9.99 -3.00
CA ILE A 139 -2.79 -9.19 -2.16
C ILE A 139 -3.79 -10.09 -1.44
N HIS A 140 -4.37 -11.08 -2.14
CA HIS A 140 -5.28 -12.03 -1.56
C HIS A 140 -4.62 -12.87 -0.46
N SER A 141 -3.38 -13.31 -0.66
CA SER A 141 -2.62 -14.10 0.33
C SER A 141 -2.37 -13.29 1.61
N ILE A 142 -1.99 -12.02 1.51
CA ILE A 142 -1.83 -11.14 2.69
C ILE A 142 -3.15 -11.01 3.44
N VAL A 143 -4.23 -10.72 2.74
CA VAL A 143 -5.56 -10.52 3.33
C VAL A 143 -6.06 -11.79 4.03
N VAL A 144 -5.78 -12.97 3.48
CA VAL A 144 -6.16 -14.26 4.08
C VAL A 144 -5.32 -14.57 5.31
N VAL A 145 -3.98 -14.48 5.20
CA VAL A 145 -3.05 -14.79 6.30
C VAL A 145 -3.26 -13.88 7.51
N HIS A 146 -3.56 -12.61 7.28
CA HIS A 146 -3.80 -11.63 8.34
C HIS A 146 -5.27 -11.47 8.74
N GLU A 147 -6.16 -12.36 8.25
CA GLU A 147 -7.61 -12.40 8.60
C GLU A 147 -8.34 -11.07 8.31
N LEU A 148 -7.94 -10.34 7.26
CA LEU A 148 -8.51 -9.04 6.90
C LEU A 148 -9.71 -9.14 5.94
N LYS A 149 -10.02 -10.33 5.40
CA LYS A 149 -10.99 -10.54 4.33
C LYS A 149 -12.35 -9.90 4.62
N GLU A 150 -12.84 -10.10 5.84
CA GLU A 150 -14.17 -9.62 6.23
C GLU A 150 -14.20 -8.10 6.45
N LEU A 151 -13.04 -7.42 6.45
CA LEU A 151 -12.98 -5.97 6.63
C LEU A 151 -13.19 -5.22 5.31
N PHE A 152 -12.77 -5.80 4.19
CA PHE A 152 -12.82 -5.16 2.88
C PHE A 152 -14.02 -5.60 2.06
N GLU A 153 -14.64 -4.64 1.36
CA GLU A 153 -15.72 -4.88 0.39
C GLU A 153 -15.16 -5.31 -0.97
N GLY A 154 -13.95 -4.89 -1.31
CA GLY A 154 -13.26 -5.27 -2.55
C GLY A 154 -11.76 -5.11 -2.48
N LEU A 155 -11.06 -5.99 -3.20
CA LEU A 155 -9.63 -5.98 -3.39
C LEU A 155 -9.34 -5.76 -4.88
N TYR A 156 -8.61 -4.71 -5.20
CA TYR A 156 -8.27 -4.33 -6.57
C TYR A 156 -6.76 -4.35 -6.76
N SER A 157 -6.32 -5.08 -7.78
CA SER A 157 -4.94 -5.24 -8.18
C SER A 157 -4.74 -4.71 -9.60
N ALA A 158 -3.67 -3.97 -9.84
CA ALA A 158 -3.34 -3.50 -11.19
C ALA A 158 -3.16 -4.67 -12.16
N GLY A 159 -2.50 -5.75 -11.73
CA GLY A 159 -2.34 -6.97 -12.52
C GLY A 159 -3.67 -7.65 -12.84
N GLY A 160 -4.56 -7.80 -11.85
CA GLY A 160 -5.87 -8.42 -12.01
C GLY A 160 -6.83 -7.62 -12.89
N GLN A 161 -6.73 -6.29 -12.88
CA GLN A 161 -7.55 -5.39 -13.71
C GLN A 161 -6.90 -5.03 -15.06
N GLY A 162 -5.62 -5.38 -15.29
CA GLY A 162 -4.89 -5.04 -16.49
C GLY A 162 -4.70 -3.53 -16.68
N THR A 163 -4.58 -2.75 -15.60
CA THR A 163 -4.45 -1.29 -15.66
C THR A 163 -3.00 -0.85 -15.80
N ALA A 164 -2.79 0.28 -16.48
CA ALA A 164 -1.48 0.88 -16.69
C ALA A 164 -1.06 1.83 -15.56
N SER A 165 -1.95 2.15 -14.61
CA SER A 165 -1.68 3.05 -13.51
C SER A 165 -2.63 2.84 -12.32
N LYS A 166 -2.19 3.22 -11.12
CA LYS A 166 -3.06 3.22 -9.93
C LYS A 166 -4.22 4.22 -10.06
N THR A 167 -4.04 5.30 -10.82
CA THR A 167 -5.11 6.27 -11.13
C THR A 167 -6.26 5.62 -11.88
N GLU A 168 -5.95 4.80 -12.89
CA GLU A 168 -6.96 4.05 -13.63
C GLU A 168 -7.61 2.97 -12.75
N LEU A 169 -6.82 2.26 -11.95
CA LEU A 169 -7.30 1.25 -11.01
C LEU A 169 -8.31 1.84 -10.02
N LEU A 170 -7.98 2.99 -9.42
CA LEU A 170 -8.87 3.68 -8.49
C LEU A 170 -10.16 4.14 -9.20
N ARG A 171 -10.08 4.66 -10.42
CA ARG A 171 -11.25 5.05 -11.21
C ARG A 171 -12.19 3.86 -11.43
N ILE A 172 -11.65 2.71 -11.85
CA ILE A 172 -12.46 1.49 -12.05
C ILE A 172 -13.16 1.07 -10.75
N LEU A 173 -12.44 1.11 -9.62
CA LEU A 173 -13.01 0.81 -8.31
C LEU A 173 -14.17 1.76 -7.97
N LEU A 174 -13.97 3.05 -8.10
CA LEU A 174 -14.98 4.06 -7.79
C LEU A 174 -16.21 3.89 -8.67
N ASP A 175 -16.03 3.69 -9.98
CA ASP A 175 -17.11 3.50 -10.96
C ASP A 175 -17.92 2.21 -10.66
N ASN A 176 -17.23 1.09 -10.40
CA ASN A 176 -17.86 -0.20 -10.11
C ASN A 176 -18.73 -0.19 -8.85
N HIS A 177 -18.39 0.66 -7.87
CA HIS A 177 -19.08 0.73 -6.59
C HIS A 177 -19.96 1.97 -6.43
N GLY A 178 -20.02 2.84 -7.46
CA GLY A 178 -20.80 4.08 -7.45
C GLY A 178 -20.35 5.06 -6.36
N ILE A 179 -19.04 5.11 -6.09
CA ILE A 179 -18.43 5.94 -5.05
C ILE A 179 -18.07 7.30 -5.63
N SER A 180 -18.58 8.37 -5.05
CA SER A 180 -18.30 9.74 -5.48
C SER A 180 -17.31 10.47 -4.57
N ASN A 181 -17.23 10.09 -3.31
CA ASN A 181 -16.38 10.71 -2.30
C ASN A 181 -15.63 9.66 -1.48
N ALA A 182 -14.33 9.50 -1.75
CA ALA A 182 -13.47 8.57 -1.06
C ALA A 182 -12.22 9.25 -0.50
N TRP A 183 -11.56 8.58 0.43
CA TRP A 183 -10.18 8.86 0.75
C TRP A 183 -9.28 7.79 0.11
N MET A 184 -8.22 8.22 -0.58
CA MET A 184 -7.10 7.36 -0.97
C MET A 184 -6.03 7.47 0.11
N VAL A 185 -5.67 6.34 0.71
CA VAL A 185 -4.69 6.23 1.80
C VAL A 185 -3.50 5.44 1.30
N GLY A 186 -2.30 6.02 1.31
CA GLY A 186 -1.11 5.36 0.81
C GLY A 186 0.19 6.08 1.16
N ASP A 187 1.32 5.46 0.89
CA ASP A 187 2.65 5.94 1.26
C ASP A 187 3.50 6.42 0.07
N ARG A 188 2.95 6.36 -1.18
CA ARG A 188 3.67 6.66 -2.40
C ARG A 188 3.04 7.78 -3.22
N SER A 189 3.86 8.38 -4.11
CA SER A 189 3.40 9.35 -5.10
C SER A 189 2.30 8.78 -6.01
N SER A 190 2.34 7.47 -6.32
CA SER A 190 1.29 6.81 -7.09
C SER A 190 -0.08 6.85 -6.41
N ASP A 191 -0.13 6.86 -5.08
CA ASP A 191 -1.37 6.99 -4.30
C ASP A 191 -1.88 8.43 -4.35
N VAL A 192 -0.95 9.38 -4.23
CA VAL A 192 -1.26 10.81 -4.37
C VAL A 192 -1.80 11.10 -5.76
N GLU A 193 -1.15 10.61 -6.81
CA GLU A 193 -1.58 10.75 -8.20
C GLU A 193 -2.95 10.08 -8.42
N ALA A 194 -3.16 8.88 -7.87
CA ALA A 194 -4.43 8.16 -7.98
C ALA A 194 -5.57 8.95 -7.33
N GLY A 195 -5.42 9.38 -6.10
CA GLY A 195 -6.44 10.17 -5.41
C GLY A 195 -6.71 11.49 -6.11
N LYS A 196 -5.68 12.29 -6.39
CA LYS A 196 -5.83 13.60 -7.05
C LYS A 196 -6.35 13.50 -8.47
N GLY A 197 -5.89 12.52 -9.25
CA GLY A 197 -6.36 12.27 -10.60
C GLY A 197 -7.84 11.89 -10.69
N ASN A 198 -8.41 11.38 -9.60
CA ASN A 198 -9.84 11.06 -9.48
C ASN A 198 -10.63 12.09 -8.64
N GLY A 199 -10.02 13.23 -8.27
CA GLY A 199 -10.68 14.25 -7.47
C GLY A 199 -11.00 13.83 -6.03
N GLN A 200 -10.30 12.83 -5.51
CA GLN A 200 -10.49 12.29 -4.18
C GLN A 200 -9.53 12.93 -3.15
N THR A 201 -9.90 12.85 -1.89
CA THR A 201 -9.02 13.25 -0.78
C THR A 201 -7.89 12.24 -0.63
N VAL A 202 -6.67 12.71 -0.39
CA VAL A 202 -5.48 11.86 -0.19
C VAL A 202 -4.95 11.99 1.22
N ILE A 203 -4.78 10.85 1.88
CA ILE A 203 -4.11 10.75 3.19
C ILE A 203 -2.78 10.03 2.99
N GLY A 204 -1.68 10.74 3.18
CA GLY A 204 -0.34 10.20 3.05
C GLY A 204 0.13 9.50 4.32
N CYS A 205 0.71 8.30 4.21
CA CYS A 205 1.25 7.52 5.30
C CYS A 205 2.77 7.74 5.40
N ALA A 206 3.25 8.39 6.47
CA ALA A 206 4.67 8.74 6.64
C ALA A 206 5.43 7.79 7.59
N TYR A 207 4.90 6.62 7.87
CA TYR A 207 5.49 5.66 8.82
C TYR A 207 6.24 4.50 8.15
N ALA A 208 6.12 4.30 6.84
CA ALA A 208 6.90 3.30 6.12
C ALA A 208 8.39 3.66 6.13
N GLY A 209 9.24 2.74 6.56
CA GLY A 209 10.67 2.99 6.76
C GLY A 209 11.48 3.20 5.48
N PHE A 210 10.90 2.89 4.32
CA PHE A 210 11.52 2.98 2.99
C PHE A 210 10.91 4.10 2.11
N GLY A 211 9.89 4.83 2.60
CA GLY A 211 9.29 5.96 1.90
C GLY A 211 10.18 7.19 1.90
N ARG A 212 10.09 8.02 0.83
CA ARG A 212 10.77 9.31 0.75
C ARG A 212 9.77 10.43 1.05
N GLN A 213 10.20 11.45 1.79
CA GLN A 213 9.33 12.56 2.20
C GLN A 213 8.67 13.32 1.04
N ASP A 214 9.33 13.36 -0.13
CA ASP A 214 8.81 14.03 -1.32
C ASP A 214 7.67 13.25 -2.02
N GLU A 215 7.52 11.95 -1.73
CA GLU A 215 6.46 11.12 -2.33
C GLU A 215 5.05 11.50 -1.88
N LEU A 216 4.92 12.03 -0.68
CA LEU A 216 3.62 12.44 -0.14
C LEU A 216 3.23 13.89 -0.47
N LYS A 217 4.02 14.56 -1.30
CA LYS A 217 3.73 15.94 -1.70
C LYS A 217 2.41 16.01 -2.47
N GLY A 218 1.49 16.81 -1.96
CA GLY A 218 0.15 16.98 -2.53
C GLY A 218 -0.95 16.23 -1.77
N SER A 219 -0.61 15.42 -0.76
CA SER A 219 -1.60 14.87 0.16
C SER A 219 -2.38 15.97 0.88
N ASP A 220 -3.65 15.71 1.17
CA ASP A 220 -4.51 16.65 1.93
C ASP A 220 -4.25 16.57 3.43
N ALA A 221 -3.83 15.40 3.92
CA ALA A 221 -3.31 15.19 5.26
C ALA A 221 -2.19 14.15 5.22
N ILE A 222 -1.31 14.18 6.22
CA ILE A 222 -0.25 13.17 6.40
C ILE A 222 -0.39 12.64 7.82
N ILE A 223 -0.32 11.31 7.96
CA ILE A 223 -0.37 10.60 9.23
C ILE A 223 0.98 9.92 9.51
N SER A 224 1.36 9.88 10.78
CA SER A 224 2.58 9.24 11.30
C SER A 224 2.29 7.89 11.97
N SER A 225 1.02 7.58 12.19
CA SER A 225 0.53 6.27 12.64
C SER A 225 -0.85 6.00 12.06
N PHE A 226 -1.18 4.72 11.88
CA PHE A 226 -2.40 4.33 11.16
C PHE A 226 -3.69 4.68 11.90
N ASP A 227 -3.66 4.69 13.22
CA ASP A 227 -4.81 5.02 14.08
C ASP A 227 -5.23 6.50 14.04
N GLU A 228 -4.36 7.41 13.57
CA GLU A 228 -4.72 8.81 13.33
C GLU A 228 -5.89 8.95 12.30
N LEU A 229 -6.13 7.93 11.46
CA LEU A 229 -7.26 7.89 10.55
C LEU A 229 -8.62 8.02 11.27
N ILE A 230 -8.73 7.48 12.48
CA ILE A 230 -9.96 7.58 13.27
C ILE A 230 -10.24 9.03 13.65
N GLU A 231 -9.22 9.76 14.11
CA GLU A 231 -9.38 11.17 14.46
C GLU A 231 -9.70 12.02 13.24
N LEU A 232 -9.00 11.79 12.11
CA LEU A 232 -9.30 12.46 10.84
C LEU A 232 -10.74 12.22 10.41
N TYR A 233 -11.22 10.98 10.47
CA TYR A 233 -12.57 10.60 10.09
C TYR A 233 -13.64 11.23 11.01
N ASP A 234 -13.41 11.18 12.32
CA ASP A 234 -14.36 11.71 13.31
C ASP A 234 -14.48 13.26 13.22
N ASN A 235 -13.39 13.95 12.83
CA ASN A 235 -13.35 15.40 12.63
C ASN A 235 -13.79 15.84 11.22
N ALA A 236 -13.96 14.91 10.29
CA ALA A 236 -14.35 15.23 8.90
C ALA A 236 -15.81 15.73 8.82
N THR A 237 -16.06 16.67 7.92
CA THR A 237 -17.37 17.29 7.75
C THR A 237 -18.19 16.62 6.66
N VAL A 238 -19.46 16.38 6.93
CA VAL A 238 -20.40 15.90 5.92
C VAL A 238 -20.63 17.01 4.89
N SER A 239 -20.29 16.75 3.62
CA SER A 239 -20.61 17.64 2.52
C SER A 239 -22.14 17.71 2.38
N LYS A 240 -22.67 18.94 2.29
CA LYS A 240 -24.11 19.17 2.08
C LYS A 240 -24.50 18.96 0.62
#